data_eeba05b877eec1f494ba43a65f0fd754
#
_entry.id   eeba05b877eec1f494ba43a65f0fd754
#
_cell.length_a   1.000
_cell.length_b   1.000
_cell.length_c   1.000
_cell.angle_alpha   90.00
_cell.angle_beta   90.00
_cell.angle_gamma   90.00
#
_symmetry.space_group_name_H-M   'P 1'
#
loop_
_entity.id
_entity.type
_entity.pdbx_description
1 polymer ?
#
loop_
_entity_poly.entity_id
_entity_poly.type
_entity_poly.pdbx_seq_one_letter_code
_entity_poly.pdbx_strand_id
1 'polypeptide(L)'
;DTGGFEPDASSGIYREMARQTQQAVAEADVVVFVVDVRGGLSAQDHDIANYLRRLGKPCVLAGNKAEGMQDSMHLAEFYELGLGEVHPVSAAHGQGVRSLVDLALKPLALPEIEEEDAGAEKNVIRLAVAGRPN
;
A
#
# COMPACT_ATOMS: atom_id res chain seq x y z
N ASP A 1 -8.80 3.83 3.70
CA ASP A 1 -9.07 3.67 2.27
C ASP A 1 -9.04 5.04 1.62
N THR A 2 -7.99 5.34 0.84
CA THR A 2 -7.77 6.64 0.20
C THR A 2 -8.31 6.70 -1.24
N GLY A 3 -9.04 5.69 -1.70
CA GLY A 3 -9.50 5.56 -3.08
C GLY A 3 -8.41 5.10 -4.05
N GLY A 4 -8.79 4.83 -5.28
CA GLY A 4 -7.87 4.38 -6.33
C GLY A 4 -7.15 5.53 -7.00
N PHE A 5 -5.94 5.30 -7.42
CA PHE A 5 -5.19 6.22 -8.28
C PHE A 5 -5.55 5.94 -9.75
N GLU A 6 -6.24 6.87 -10.39
CA GLU A 6 -6.59 6.77 -11.81
C GLU A 6 -6.04 8.00 -12.56
N PRO A 7 -4.91 7.87 -13.28
CA PRO A 7 -4.24 9.03 -13.91
C PRO A 7 -5.00 9.64 -15.10
N ASP A 8 -5.94 8.91 -15.70
CA ASP A 8 -6.65 9.30 -16.93
C ASP A 8 -8.13 9.66 -16.74
N ALA A 9 -8.50 10.11 -15.57
CA ALA A 9 -9.89 10.43 -15.31
C ALA A 9 -10.32 11.73 -16.02
N SER A 10 -11.16 11.59 -17.02
CA SER A 10 -11.74 12.70 -17.79
C SER A 10 -12.79 13.52 -17.03
N SER A 11 -13.19 13.12 -15.83
CA SER A 11 -14.15 13.83 -14.99
C SER A 11 -13.49 14.49 -13.77
N GLY A 12 -14.00 15.67 -13.37
CA GLY A 12 -13.47 16.45 -12.25
C GLY A 12 -13.46 15.69 -10.90
N ILE A 13 -14.41 14.76 -10.69
CA ILE A 13 -14.52 13.95 -9.48
C ILE A 13 -13.34 12.97 -9.38
N TYR A 14 -12.99 12.29 -10.45
CA TYR A 14 -11.85 11.35 -10.45
C TYR A 14 -10.51 12.06 -10.30
N ARG A 15 -10.35 13.26 -10.87
CA ARG A 15 -9.15 14.09 -10.64
C ARG A 15 -9.00 14.49 -9.19
N GLU A 16 -10.08 14.86 -8.53
CA GLU A 16 -10.05 15.24 -7.12
C GLU A 16 -9.72 14.04 -6.23
N MET A 17 -10.26 12.85 -6.52
CA MET A 17 -9.92 11.62 -5.81
C MET A 17 -8.44 11.26 -5.99
N ALA A 18 -7.90 11.37 -7.21
CA ALA A 18 -6.48 11.14 -7.48
C ALA A 18 -5.59 12.14 -6.72
N ARG A 19 -5.99 13.41 -6.67
CA ARG A 19 -5.27 14.45 -5.91
C ARG A 19 -5.28 14.18 -4.42
N GLN A 20 -6.40 13.77 -3.85
CA GLN A 20 -6.51 13.39 -2.43
C GLN A 20 -5.63 12.19 -2.10
N THR A 21 -5.59 11.19 -2.96
CA THR A 21 -4.73 10.02 -2.80
C THR A 21 -3.26 10.41 -2.84
N GLN A 22 -2.85 11.26 -3.78
CA GLN A 22 -1.48 11.79 -3.86
C GLN A 22 -1.09 12.57 -2.61
N GLN A 23 -1.99 13.40 -2.10
CA GLN A 23 -1.76 14.14 -0.87
C GLN A 23 -1.61 13.20 0.33
N ALA A 24 -2.50 12.22 0.49
CA ALA A 24 -2.43 11.24 1.56
C ALA A 24 -1.11 10.45 1.51
N VAL A 25 -0.68 10.02 0.34
CA VAL A 25 0.60 9.34 0.13
C VAL A 25 1.78 10.26 0.46
N ALA A 26 1.72 11.54 0.09
CA ALA A 26 2.77 12.51 0.39
C ALA A 26 2.91 12.78 1.89
N GLU A 27 1.81 12.75 2.64
CA GLU A 27 1.77 12.98 4.09
C GLU A 27 2.06 11.70 4.91
N ALA A 28 1.95 10.53 4.31
CA ALA A 28 2.14 9.25 4.98
C ALA A 28 3.60 9.00 5.36
N ASP A 29 3.85 8.35 6.50
CA ASP A 29 5.17 7.87 6.93
C ASP A 29 5.54 6.56 6.24
N VAL A 30 4.55 5.73 5.92
CA VAL A 30 4.69 4.49 5.15
C VAL A 30 3.50 4.31 4.21
N VAL A 31 3.72 3.69 3.07
CA VAL A 31 2.68 3.38 2.08
C VAL A 31 2.54 1.87 1.93
N VAL A 32 1.31 1.38 1.95
CA VAL A 32 0.99 0.02 1.53
C VAL A 32 0.35 0.10 0.14
N PHE A 33 1.06 -0.39 -0.86
CA PHE A 33 0.56 -0.47 -2.22
C PHE A 33 -0.08 -1.84 -2.46
N VAL A 34 -1.38 -1.85 -2.74
CA VAL A 34 -2.16 -3.08 -2.90
C VAL A 34 -2.42 -3.36 -4.37
N VAL A 35 -2.02 -4.53 -4.85
CA VAL A 35 -2.24 -5.03 -6.21
C VAL A 35 -3.11 -6.29 -6.19
N ASP A 36 -3.86 -6.53 -7.27
CA ASP A 36 -4.68 -7.74 -7.44
C ASP A 36 -3.84 -8.82 -8.16
N VAL A 37 -3.38 -9.82 -7.40
CA VAL A 37 -2.51 -10.85 -7.98
C VAL A 37 -3.23 -11.81 -8.91
N ARG A 38 -4.57 -11.86 -8.88
CA ARG A 38 -5.35 -12.65 -9.85
C ARG A 38 -5.59 -11.91 -11.15
N GLY A 39 -5.68 -10.59 -11.09
CA GLY A 39 -5.86 -9.74 -12.26
C GLY A 39 -4.59 -9.57 -13.09
N GLY A 40 -3.44 -9.93 -12.54
CA GLY A 40 -2.14 -9.67 -13.15
C GLY A 40 -1.74 -8.19 -13.15
N LEU A 41 -0.52 -7.92 -13.59
CA LEU A 41 0.06 -6.58 -13.65
C LEU A 41 -0.64 -5.71 -14.71
N SER A 42 -1.00 -4.50 -14.33
CA SER A 42 -1.58 -3.50 -15.23
C SER A 42 -0.63 -2.32 -15.48
N ALA A 43 -0.86 -1.59 -16.57
CA ALA A 43 -0.12 -0.35 -16.85
C ALA A 43 -0.27 0.67 -15.72
N GLN A 44 -1.45 0.72 -15.09
CA GLN A 44 -1.72 1.60 -13.97
C GLN A 44 -0.89 1.24 -12.73
N ASP A 45 -0.67 -0.06 -12.46
CA ASP A 45 0.19 -0.50 -11.36
C ASP A 45 1.65 -0.02 -11.57
N HIS A 46 2.13 -0.05 -12.81
CA HIS A 46 3.45 0.51 -13.17
C HIS A 46 3.52 2.01 -12.96
N ASP A 47 2.48 2.77 -13.33
CA ASP A 47 2.44 4.23 -13.14
C ASP A 47 2.45 4.60 -11.65
N ILE A 48 1.65 3.89 -10.85
CA ILE A 48 1.62 4.07 -9.39
C ILE A 48 2.99 3.71 -8.78
N ALA A 49 3.57 2.58 -9.17
CA ALA A 49 4.88 2.16 -8.67
C ALA A 49 5.99 3.16 -9.01
N ASN A 50 5.98 3.70 -10.25
CA ASN A 50 6.89 4.76 -10.67
C ASN A 50 6.75 6.03 -9.81
N TYR A 51 5.53 6.41 -9.49
CA TYR A 51 5.25 7.55 -8.62
C TYR A 51 5.78 7.29 -7.20
N LEU A 52 5.47 6.13 -6.61
CA LEU A 52 5.91 5.78 -5.26
C LEU A 52 7.43 5.71 -5.13
N ARG A 53 8.13 5.14 -6.13
CA ARG A 53 9.60 5.11 -6.16
C ARG A 53 10.21 6.50 -6.19
N ARG A 54 9.62 7.43 -6.94
CA ARG A 54 10.09 8.84 -6.98
C ARG A 54 9.94 9.57 -5.67
N LEU A 55 8.92 9.22 -4.87
CA LEU A 55 8.72 9.81 -3.55
C LEU A 55 9.76 9.35 -2.53
N GLY A 56 10.40 8.19 -2.74
CA GLY A 56 11.43 7.65 -1.85
C GLY A 56 10.94 7.30 -0.44
N LYS A 57 9.63 7.12 -0.25
CA LYS A 57 9.05 6.74 1.03
C LYS A 57 9.09 5.23 1.24
N PRO A 58 9.13 4.77 2.50
CA PRO A 58 8.95 3.35 2.81
C PRO A 58 7.63 2.86 2.19
N CYS A 59 7.72 1.82 1.37
CA CYS A 59 6.58 1.24 0.68
C CYS A 59 6.60 -0.28 0.82
N VAL A 60 5.46 -0.86 1.16
CA VAL A 60 5.26 -2.31 1.23
C VAL A 60 4.27 -2.71 0.14
N LEU A 61 4.66 -3.66 -0.71
CA LEU A 61 3.82 -4.17 -1.80
C LEU A 61 3.01 -5.36 -1.31
N ALA A 62 1.69 -5.22 -1.31
CA ALA A 62 0.73 -6.24 -0.90
C ALA A 62 0.03 -6.85 -2.11
N GLY A 63 0.20 -8.16 -2.31
CA GLY A 63 -0.53 -8.92 -3.33
C GLY A 63 -1.84 -9.46 -2.77
N ASN A 64 -2.95 -8.79 -3.04
CA ASN A 64 -4.28 -9.20 -2.56
C ASN A 64 -4.91 -10.26 -3.45
N LYS A 65 -5.87 -11.00 -2.89
CA LYS A 65 -6.55 -12.16 -3.49
C LYS A 65 -5.63 -13.37 -3.69
N ALA A 66 -4.63 -13.51 -2.81
CA ALA A 66 -3.65 -14.60 -2.88
C ALA A 66 -4.15 -15.93 -2.30
N GLU A 67 -5.41 -16.01 -1.85
CA GLU A 67 -5.99 -17.23 -1.32
C GLU A 67 -5.96 -18.37 -2.35
N GLY A 68 -5.47 -19.52 -1.93
CA GLY A 68 -5.34 -20.72 -2.79
C GLY A 68 -4.19 -20.66 -3.80
N MET A 69 -3.41 -19.60 -3.85
CA MET A 69 -2.19 -19.53 -4.64
C MET A 69 -1.04 -20.18 -3.88
N GLN A 70 -0.66 -21.39 -4.29
CA GLN A 70 0.47 -22.12 -3.71
C GLN A 70 1.81 -21.80 -4.41
N ASP A 71 1.76 -21.16 -5.58
CA ASP A 71 2.94 -20.90 -6.40
C ASP A 71 3.39 -19.45 -6.32
N SER A 72 4.63 -19.26 -5.90
CA SER A 72 5.35 -17.99 -5.96
C SER A 72 5.48 -17.43 -7.40
N MET A 73 5.19 -18.24 -8.41
CA MET A 73 5.30 -17.87 -9.82
C MET A 73 4.32 -16.75 -10.20
N HIS A 74 3.10 -16.75 -9.64
CA HIS A 74 2.11 -15.68 -9.87
C HIS A 74 2.49 -14.34 -9.22
N LEU A 75 3.38 -14.36 -8.23
CA LEU A 75 3.87 -13.15 -7.58
C LEU A 75 5.13 -12.61 -8.28
N ALA A 76 5.79 -13.46 -9.10
CA ALA A 76 7.07 -13.11 -9.71
C ALA A 76 6.98 -11.89 -10.65
N GLU A 77 5.87 -11.75 -11.39
CA GLU A 77 5.67 -10.59 -12.29
C GLU A 77 5.66 -9.25 -11.53
N PHE A 78 5.17 -9.22 -10.29
CA PHE A 78 5.06 -7.99 -9.50
C PHE A 78 6.41 -7.45 -9.01
N TYR A 79 7.48 -8.25 -9.07
CA TYR A 79 8.84 -7.74 -8.83
C TYR A 79 9.26 -6.69 -9.85
N GLU A 80 8.66 -6.69 -11.06
CA GLU A 80 8.92 -5.67 -12.09
C GLU A 80 8.55 -4.26 -11.63
N LEU A 81 7.66 -4.13 -10.64
CA LEU A 81 7.30 -2.84 -10.05
C LEU A 81 8.46 -2.16 -9.31
N GLY A 82 9.52 -2.92 -8.95
CA GLY A 82 10.72 -2.39 -8.31
C GLY A 82 10.47 -1.78 -6.93
N LEU A 83 9.46 -2.28 -6.21
CA LEU A 83 9.11 -1.88 -4.84
C LEU A 83 9.53 -2.92 -3.79
N GLY A 84 10.30 -3.93 -4.19
CA GLY A 84 10.76 -5.00 -3.32
C GLY A 84 9.86 -6.23 -3.35
N GLU A 85 9.86 -6.98 -2.25
CA GLU A 85 9.13 -8.23 -2.12
C GLU A 85 7.60 -8.01 -2.10
N VAL A 86 6.87 -8.90 -2.77
CA VAL A 86 5.40 -8.92 -2.77
C VAL A 86 4.90 -9.78 -1.62
N HIS A 87 4.11 -9.20 -0.74
CA HIS A 87 3.55 -9.89 0.41
C HIS A 87 2.14 -10.39 0.09
N PRO A 88 1.94 -11.72 -0.01
CA PRO A 88 0.63 -12.28 -0.32
C PRO A 88 -0.34 -12.09 0.84
N VAL A 89 -1.51 -11.55 0.52
CA VAL A 89 -2.60 -11.37 1.48
C VAL A 89 -3.94 -11.78 0.87
N SER A 90 -4.88 -12.12 1.71
CA SER A 90 -6.28 -12.23 1.34
C SER A 90 -7.10 -11.35 2.28
N ALA A 91 -7.45 -10.17 1.83
CA ALA A 91 -8.21 -9.21 2.63
C ALA A 91 -9.60 -9.77 2.97
N ALA A 92 -10.23 -10.51 2.07
CA ALA A 92 -11.53 -11.14 2.28
C ALA A 92 -11.51 -12.18 3.41
N HIS A 93 -10.38 -12.86 3.62
CA HIS A 93 -10.23 -13.91 4.63
C HIS A 93 -9.33 -13.50 5.80
N GLY A 94 -8.82 -12.27 5.81
CA GLY A 94 -7.91 -11.76 6.83
C GLY A 94 -6.53 -12.44 6.86
N GLN A 95 -6.20 -13.24 5.82
CA GLN A 95 -4.93 -13.97 5.75
C GLN A 95 -3.78 -13.02 5.39
N GLY A 96 -2.67 -13.11 6.13
CA GLY A 96 -1.46 -12.32 5.88
C GLY A 96 -1.55 -10.84 6.28
N VAL A 97 -2.75 -10.33 6.61
CA VAL A 97 -2.97 -8.91 6.88
C VAL A 97 -2.18 -8.44 8.10
N ARG A 98 -2.16 -9.22 9.19
CA ARG A 98 -1.42 -8.86 10.40
C ARG A 98 0.09 -8.77 10.13
N SER A 99 0.65 -9.76 9.45
CA SER A 99 2.07 -9.77 9.08
C SER A 99 2.43 -8.62 8.16
N LEU A 100 1.52 -8.23 7.24
CA LEU A 100 1.69 -7.07 6.37
C LEU A 100 1.76 -5.77 7.19
N VAL A 101 0.88 -5.61 8.17
CA VAL A 101 0.87 -4.42 9.06
C VAL A 101 2.15 -4.37 9.88
N ASP A 102 2.56 -5.48 10.50
CA ASP A 102 3.80 -5.55 11.29
C ASP A 102 5.02 -5.18 10.42
N LEU A 103 5.04 -5.65 9.18
CA LEU A 103 6.09 -5.32 8.21
C LEU A 103 6.08 -3.83 7.84
N ALA A 104 4.91 -3.25 7.58
CA ALA A 104 4.76 -1.85 7.22
C ALA A 104 5.20 -0.91 8.36
N LEU A 105 4.96 -1.31 9.60
CA LEU A 105 5.32 -0.51 10.78
C LEU A 105 6.79 -0.66 11.18
N LYS A 106 7.46 -1.73 10.77
CA LYS A 106 8.85 -2.04 11.15
C LYS A 106 9.85 -0.90 10.87
N PRO A 107 9.80 -0.17 9.72
CA PRO A 107 10.73 0.93 9.46
C PRO A 107 10.53 2.15 10.37
N LEU A 108 9.39 2.25 11.05
CA LEU A 108 9.00 3.46 11.79
C LEU A 108 9.57 3.51 13.21
N ALA A 109 10.36 2.50 13.64
CA ALA A 109 11.02 2.45 14.94
C ALA A 109 10.10 2.96 16.08
N LEU A 110 8.92 2.32 16.22
CA LEU A 110 7.94 2.70 17.24
C LEU A 110 8.60 2.62 18.62
N PRO A 111 8.53 3.68 19.46
CA PRO A 111 8.90 3.55 20.85
C PRO A 111 8.03 2.47 21.49
N GLU A 112 8.63 1.59 22.29
CA GLU A 112 7.88 0.69 23.16
C GLU A 112 6.93 1.56 23.98
N ILE A 113 5.63 1.31 23.89
CA ILE A 113 4.64 2.02 24.68
C ILE A 113 4.77 1.48 26.10
N GLU A 114 5.55 2.16 26.93
CA GLU A 114 5.35 2.09 28.37
C GLU A 114 3.97 2.72 28.63
N GLU A 115 3.06 1.94 29.19
CA GLU A 115 1.69 2.37 29.53
C GLU A 115 1.73 3.38 30.70
N GLU A 116 2.24 4.60 30.47
CA GLU A 116 2.05 5.75 31.37
C GLU A 116 2.35 7.04 30.61
N ASP A 117 1.37 7.71 30.07
CA ASP A 117 1.02 9.13 30.31
C ASP A 117 -0.03 9.64 29.30
N ALA A 118 -1.19 9.97 29.84
CA ALA A 118 -2.31 10.56 29.09
C ALA A 118 -2.10 12.08 28.91
N GLY A 119 -1.01 12.54 28.30
CA GLY A 119 -0.73 13.97 28.23
C GLY A 119 0.22 14.47 27.13
N ALA A 120 0.97 13.60 26.46
CA ALA A 120 1.87 14.01 25.40
C ALA A 120 1.19 14.02 24.03
N GLU A 121 1.54 14.98 23.17
CA GLU A 121 1.13 14.99 21.76
C GLU A 121 1.46 13.61 21.14
N LYS A 122 0.41 12.84 20.83
CA LYS A 122 0.57 11.49 20.28
C LYS A 122 1.30 11.60 18.96
N ASN A 123 2.47 10.96 18.85
CA ASN A 123 3.09 10.67 17.56
C ASN A 123 2.12 9.80 16.76
N VAL A 124 1.30 10.41 15.93
CA VAL A 124 0.31 9.73 15.10
C VAL A 124 1.02 9.18 13.88
N ILE A 125 1.08 7.85 13.78
CA ILE A 125 1.57 7.17 12.57
C ILE A 125 0.53 7.32 11.48
N ARG A 126 0.96 7.78 10.31
CA ARG A 126 0.11 7.93 9.14
C ARG A 126 0.42 6.83 8.15
N LEU A 127 -0.53 5.91 8.00
CA LEU A 127 -0.49 4.82 7.03
C LEU A 127 -1.42 5.17 5.87
N ALA A 128 -0.90 5.16 4.65
CA ALA A 128 -1.71 5.24 3.45
C ALA A 128 -1.79 3.87 2.77
N VAL A 129 -2.98 3.48 2.39
CA VAL A 129 -3.25 2.30 1.57
C VAL A 129 -3.72 2.78 0.21
N ALA A 130 -3.01 2.40 -0.83
CA ALA A 130 -3.30 2.76 -2.21
C ALA A 130 -3.45 1.50 -3.06
N GLY A 131 -4.29 1.57 -4.07
CA GLY A 131 -4.52 0.47 -4.99
C GLY A 131 -5.55 0.84 -6.05
N ARG A 132 -5.71 -0.02 -7.03
CA ARG A 132 -6.75 0.14 -8.05
C ARG A 132 -8.13 -0.14 -7.44
N PRO A 133 -9.15 0.71 -7.67
CA PRO A 133 -10.53 0.42 -7.25
C PRO A 133 -11.05 -0.82 -7.97
N ASN A 134 -11.85 -1.58 -7.28
CA ASN A 134 -12.53 -2.75 -7.85
C ASN A 134 -13.64 -2.33 -8.83
#